data_4ccb244ab2f0e0423bad3fe4e8135718
#
_entry.id   4ccb244ab2f0e0423bad3fe4e8135718
#
_cell.length_a   1.000
_cell.length_b   1.000
_cell.length_c   1.000
_cell.angle_alpha   90.00
_cell.angle_beta   90.00
_cell.angle_gamma   90.00
#
_symmetry.space_group_name_H-M   'P 1'
#
loop_
_entity.id
_entity.type
_entity.pdbx_description
1 polymer ?
#
loop_
_entity_poly.entity_id
_entity_poly.type
_entity_poly.pdbx_seq_one_letter_code
_entity_poly.pdbx_strand_id
1 'polypeptide(L)'
;MRTDTTRGPLVAGLAVALLASPAALAAGPRDCAGLAALAGPDLWIARAEALPAGQLPAENPGRAALTGAARTQAAMPAHCVVEGMIAPRQGVDQRRYGIGFQLRMPEDWNGRFLFQGGGGMDGVVSDAVGAIPVAGATAAPALNRGYAVVSTDSGHQGFDSSDASFGVDQQARIDHAYAAIGRVTETALNLIGAYEGRPPEHRYYMGCSNGGRTALMAAQRFPTLFDGVVAGNPGFRLSRAAIAQAWDVQALNRAAPRDEQGRPILASALTPEDLQLVSQGVLKQCDALDGLADGSIDAMSACRFDPATLTCGAGQTQSCLAPAKLEALRSVFGGARDGQGQSLYSTWPWDAGISAPGWRAWKLGTSPTGTPNARNATLAAASLGLYFMTPPKPGLRLAEVDFSRVAAQTAQTAAINDATATLLSSFVARGGKLLVFHGNSDPVFSADDLRAYWRALGQDNGGEADLARWARLFMVPGMNHCGGGPALDDFDPLAAIEAWVEAGRAPEALPARGGAFPGRSRPLCAYPLEAHYKGQGDTQDISSFECRPPSP
;
A
#
# COMPACT_ATOMS: atom_id res chain seq x y z
N MET A 1 17.58 80.48 44.73
CA MET A 1 17.72 81.51 43.66
C MET A 1 17.89 80.72 42.36
N ARG A 2 16.80 80.74 41.58
CA ARG A 2 16.70 81.19 40.18
C ARG A 2 17.80 80.60 39.27
N THR A 3 17.57 79.96 38.12
CA THR A 3 16.56 80.24 37.07
C THR A 3 16.44 79.05 36.16
N ASP A 4 15.25 78.87 35.68
CA ASP A 4 14.77 78.05 34.54
C ASP A 4 15.54 78.24 33.23
N THR A 5 15.70 77.16 32.45
CA THR A 5 15.56 77.24 30.99
C THR A 5 15.20 75.84 30.42
N THR A 6 13.96 75.77 30.00
CA THR A 6 13.37 74.72 29.19
C THR A 6 13.97 74.66 27.80
N ARG A 7 14.38 73.48 27.37
CA ARG A 7 14.53 73.13 25.95
C ARG A 7 13.74 71.86 25.66
N GLY A 8 12.68 71.98 24.86
CA GLY A 8 11.89 70.84 24.36
C GLY A 8 12.61 70.03 23.33
N PRO A 9 12.27 68.70 23.18
CA PRO A 9 12.88 67.83 22.18
C PRO A 9 12.20 68.01 20.81
N LEU A 10 13.04 68.11 19.77
CA LEU A 10 12.64 67.95 18.38
C LEU A 10 12.21 66.50 18.13
N VAL A 11 10.96 66.29 17.72
CA VAL A 11 10.45 65.04 17.20
C VAL A 11 10.81 64.95 15.72
N ALA A 12 11.81 64.16 15.38
CA ALA A 12 12.09 63.75 13.99
C ALA A 12 11.09 62.67 13.57
N GLY A 13 10.14 63.03 12.71
CA GLY A 13 9.18 62.09 12.12
C GLY A 13 9.92 61.16 11.11
N LEU A 14 10.05 59.89 11.46
CA LEU A 14 10.46 58.84 10.51
C LEU A 14 9.25 58.50 9.63
N ALA A 15 9.26 58.92 8.37
CA ALA A 15 8.30 58.43 7.38
C ALA A 15 8.65 56.95 7.02
N VAL A 16 7.90 56.00 7.55
CA VAL A 16 7.94 54.60 7.10
C VAL A 16 7.23 54.53 5.76
N ALA A 17 8.01 54.39 4.70
CA ALA A 17 7.49 54.03 3.38
C ALA A 17 6.97 52.56 3.44
N LEU A 18 5.67 52.38 3.50
CA LEU A 18 5.02 51.09 3.27
C LEU A 18 5.25 50.71 1.83
N LEU A 19 6.23 49.81 1.59
CA LEU A 19 6.33 49.08 0.35
C LEU A 19 5.11 48.14 0.26
N ALA A 20 4.13 48.55 -0.52
CA ALA A 20 3.02 47.67 -0.90
C ALA A 20 3.61 46.52 -1.68
N SER A 21 3.64 45.32 -1.08
CA SER A 21 3.86 44.08 -1.82
C SER A 21 2.81 43.98 -2.93
N PRO A 22 3.17 43.59 -4.15
CA PRO A 22 2.17 43.38 -5.19
C PRO A 22 1.21 42.31 -4.67
N ALA A 23 -0.07 42.65 -4.51
CA ALA A 23 -1.12 41.71 -4.27
C ALA A 23 -1.06 40.68 -5.42
N ALA A 24 -0.73 39.42 -5.12
CA ALA A 24 -0.95 38.35 -6.05
C ALA A 24 -2.42 38.45 -6.49
N LEU A 25 -2.64 38.64 -7.78
CA LEU A 25 -3.98 38.62 -8.37
C LEU A 25 -4.57 37.24 -7.98
N ALA A 26 -5.52 37.25 -7.03
CA ALA A 26 -6.25 36.04 -6.68
C ALA A 26 -6.94 35.58 -7.98
N ALA A 27 -6.58 34.41 -8.46
CA ALA A 27 -7.30 33.77 -9.56
C ALA A 27 -8.80 33.77 -9.17
N GLY A 28 -9.68 34.13 -10.11
CA GLY A 28 -11.12 34.06 -9.87
C GLY A 28 -11.50 32.60 -9.54
N PRO A 29 -12.56 32.39 -8.77
CA PRO A 29 -12.99 31.04 -8.45
C PRO A 29 -13.18 30.23 -9.75
N ARG A 30 -12.56 29.00 -9.78
CA ARG A 30 -12.55 28.04 -10.90
C ARG A 30 -11.79 28.48 -12.16
N ASP A 31 -10.78 29.33 -12.04
CA ASP A 31 -9.82 29.57 -13.09
C ASP A 31 -8.66 28.54 -13.02
N CYS A 32 -8.80 27.44 -13.76
CA CYS A 32 -7.79 26.39 -13.76
C CYS A 32 -6.43 26.87 -14.29
N ALA A 33 -6.41 27.65 -15.37
CA ALA A 33 -5.16 28.17 -15.95
C ALA A 33 -4.48 29.17 -15.03
N GLY A 34 -5.28 29.96 -14.26
CA GLY A 34 -4.77 30.92 -13.29
C GLY A 34 -4.00 30.28 -12.14
N LEU A 35 -4.18 28.98 -11.87
CA LEU A 35 -3.40 28.26 -10.86
C LEU A 35 -1.89 28.24 -11.17
N ALA A 36 -1.51 28.40 -12.42
CA ALA A 36 -0.09 28.49 -12.80
C ALA A 36 0.62 29.69 -12.14
N ALA A 37 -0.11 30.75 -11.75
CA ALA A 37 0.44 31.91 -11.03
C ALA A 37 0.84 31.61 -9.58
N LEU A 38 0.47 30.47 -9.02
CA LEU A 38 0.88 30.00 -7.69
C LEU A 38 2.28 29.37 -7.69
N ALA A 39 2.90 29.21 -8.86
CA ALA A 39 4.29 28.75 -8.98
C ALA A 39 5.24 29.70 -8.23
N GLY A 40 6.29 29.15 -7.63
CA GLY A 40 7.27 29.88 -6.84
C GLY A 40 8.56 29.09 -6.68
N PRO A 41 9.49 29.53 -5.84
CA PRO A 41 10.79 28.87 -5.68
C PRO A 41 10.70 27.39 -5.31
N ASP A 42 9.71 27.03 -4.49
CA ASP A 42 9.50 25.66 -3.99
C ASP A 42 8.36 24.91 -4.71
N LEU A 43 7.72 25.52 -5.70
CA LEU A 43 6.62 24.91 -6.45
C LEU A 43 6.72 25.27 -7.93
N TRP A 44 7.07 24.30 -8.75
CA TRP A 44 6.98 24.43 -10.20
C TRP A 44 5.67 23.81 -10.68
N ILE A 45 4.87 24.55 -11.44
CA ILE A 45 3.66 24.06 -12.09
C ILE A 45 3.96 23.90 -13.58
N ALA A 46 3.94 22.67 -14.04
CA ALA A 46 4.20 22.33 -15.45
C ALA A 46 2.94 22.47 -16.30
N ARG A 47 1.77 22.24 -15.70
CA ARG A 47 0.48 22.24 -16.36
C ARG A 47 -0.61 22.66 -15.40
N ALA A 48 -1.52 23.51 -15.85
CA ALA A 48 -2.78 23.82 -15.19
C ALA A 48 -3.82 24.05 -16.30
N GLU A 49 -4.72 23.08 -16.51
CA GLU A 49 -5.59 23.02 -17.69
C GLU A 49 -6.95 22.40 -17.36
N ALA A 50 -8.01 23.02 -17.86
CA ALA A 50 -9.36 22.44 -17.81
C ALA A 50 -9.52 21.40 -18.93
N LEU A 51 -9.84 20.18 -18.56
CA LEU A 51 -10.06 19.07 -19.49
C LEU A 51 -11.56 18.75 -19.56
N PRO A 52 -12.11 18.53 -20.77
CA PRO A 52 -13.50 18.06 -20.92
C PRO A 52 -13.64 16.63 -20.41
N ALA A 53 -14.87 16.20 -20.18
CA ALA A 53 -15.17 14.80 -19.90
C ALA A 53 -14.65 13.90 -21.03
N GLY A 54 -14.01 12.78 -20.68
CA GLY A 54 -13.39 11.91 -21.66
C GLY A 54 -12.70 10.69 -21.06
N GLN A 55 -12.11 9.88 -21.93
CA GLN A 55 -11.37 8.68 -21.54
C GLN A 55 -9.90 9.04 -21.24
N LEU A 56 -9.36 8.50 -20.16
CA LEU A 56 -7.91 8.52 -19.92
C LEU A 56 -7.21 7.46 -20.78
N PRO A 57 -5.93 7.67 -21.12
CA PRO A 57 -5.10 6.63 -21.67
C PRO A 57 -5.11 5.37 -20.77
N ALA A 58 -5.02 4.19 -21.39
CA ALA A 58 -4.92 2.96 -20.63
C ALA A 58 -3.65 2.97 -19.75
N GLU A 59 -3.80 2.66 -18.47
CA GLU A 59 -2.67 2.56 -17.54
C GLU A 59 -1.71 1.43 -17.97
N ASN A 60 -0.41 1.64 -17.76
CA ASN A 60 0.59 0.59 -17.97
C ASN A 60 0.27 -0.63 -17.08
N PRO A 61 0.09 -1.85 -17.66
CA PRO A 61 -0.30 -3.02 -16.89
C PRO A 61 0.70 -3.40 -15.79
N GLY A 62 1.98 -3.11 -15.99
CA GLY A 62 3.03 -3.36 -14.99
C GLY A 62 2.84 -2.48 -13.76
N ARG A 63 2.52 -1.20 -13.96
CA ARG A 63 2.24 -0.24 -12.88
C ARG A 63 0.95 -0.59 -12.14
N ALA A 64 -0.13 -0.87 -12.87
CA ALA A 64 -1.40 -1.31 -12.28
C ALA A 64 -1.21 -2.52 -11.35
N ALA A 65 -0.34 -3.45 -11.71
CA ALA A 65 -0.01 -4.61 -10.88
C ALA A 65 0.79 -4.27 -9.60
N LEU A 66 1.47 -3.12 -9.55
CA LEU A 66 2.22 -2.67 -8.35
C LEU A 66 1.35 -1.79 -7.43
N THR A 67 0.37 -1.07 -7.99
CA THR A 67 -0.52 -0.19 -7.20
C THR A 67 -1.79 -0.91 -6.73
N GLY A 68 -2.13 -2.06 -7.32
CA GLY A 68 -3.40 -2.74 -7.11
C GLY A 68 -4.62 -1.97 -7.64
N ALA A 69 -4.40 -0.87 -8.37
CA ALA A 69 -5.49 -0.05 -8.87
C ALA A 69 -6.41 -0.84 -9.80
N ALA A 70 -7.71 -0.78 -9.53
CA ALA A 70 -8.72 -1.34 -10.42
C ALA A 70 -8.64 -0.66 -11.80
N ARG A 71 -8.76 -1.45 -12.87
CA ARG A 71 -8.83 -0.93 -14.23
C ARG A 71 -10.20 -0.29 -14.44
N THR A 72 -10.25 1.03 -14.45
CA THR A 72 -11.49 1.73 -14.79
C THR A 72 -11.58 1.97 -16.29
N GLN A 73 -12.75 1.69 -16.86
CA GLN A 73 -13.13 2.08 -18.22
C GLN A 73 -14.11 3.26 -18.20
N ALA A 74 -14.45 3.79 -17.03
CA ALA A 74 -15.36 4.90 -16.89
C ALA A 74 -14.78 6.16 -17.53
N ALA A 75 -15.59 6.90 -18.28
CA ALA A 75 -15.21 8.25 -18.73
C ALA A 75 -15.04 9.15 -17.51
N MET A 76 -13.94 9.91 -17.48
CA MET A 76 -13.70 10.89 -16.42
C MET A 76 -14.63 12.09 -16.61
N PRO A 77 -15.11 12.72 -15.54
CA PRO A 77 -15.86 13.98 -15.62
C PRO A 77 -14.99 15.11 -16.16
N ALA A 78 -15.59 16.20 -16.58
CA ALA A 78 -14.86 17.44 -16.83
C ALA A 78 -14.15 17.89 -15.53
N HIS A 79 -12.87 18.27 -15.63
CA HIS A 79 -12.05 18.57 -14.45
C HIS A 79 -10.88 19.49 -14.78
N CYS A 80 -10.38 20.20 -13.78
CA CYS A 80 -9.09 20.88 -13.80
C CYS A 80 -7.98 19.90 -13.44
N VAL A 81 -6.91 19.81 -14.26
CA VAL A 81 -5.69 19.07 -13.94
C VAL A 81 -4.55 20.03 -13.67
N VAL A 82 -3.83 19.79 -12.59
CA VAL A 82 -2.58 20.50 -12.25
C VAL A 82 -1.47 19.48 -12.08
N GLU A 83 -0.38 19.68 -12.80
CA GLU A 83 0.83 18.85 -12.71
C GLU A 83 2.02 19.73 -12.37
N GLY A 84 2.88 19.24 -11.50
CA GLY A 84 4.01 20.01 -11.05
C GLY A 84 5.02 19.23 -10.23
N MET A 85 5.96 19.99 -9.68
CA MET A 85 7.02 19.46 -8.83
C MET A 85 7.24 20.38 -7.63
N ILE A 86 7.27 19.80 -6.43
CA ILE A 86 7.55 20.49 -5.18
C ILE A 86 9.04 20.36 -4.87
N ALA A 87 9.67 21.45 -4.44
CA ALA A 87 11.08 21.56 -4.08
C ALA A 87 12.03 20.94 -5.12
N PRO A 88 11.96 21.35 -6.39
CA PRO A 88 12.92 20.91 -7.38
C PRO A 88 14.35 21.28 -6.94
N ARG A 89 15.26 20.31 -6.97
CA ARG A 89 16.65 20.48 -6.52
C ARG A 89 17.62 19.63 -7.32
N GLN A 90 18.87 19.97 -7.23
CA GLN A 90 19.98 19.12 -7.65
C GLN A 90 20.49 18.35 -6.44
N GLY A 91 20.61 17.04 -6.54
CA GLY A 91 21.09 16.15 -5.50
C GLY A 91 22.40 15.46 -5.87
N VAL A 92 22.61 14.27 -5.31
CA VAL A 92 23.79 13.45 -5.55
C VAL A 92 23.97 13.18 -7.05
N ASP A 93 25.22 13.15 -7.51
CA ASP A 93 25.62 12.88 -8.90
C ASP A 93 24.98 13.84 -9.92
N GLN A 94 24.72 15.09 -9.51
CA GLN A 94 24.08 16.11 -10.36
C GLN A 94 22.67 15.72 -10.86
N ARG A 95 22.05 14.67 -10.29
CA ARG A 95 20.68 14.27 -10.63
C ARG A 95 19.67 15.29 -10.11
N ARG A 96 18.62 15.48 -10.89
CA ARG A 96 17.48 16.29 -10.45
C ARG A 96 16.55 15.45 -9.59
N TYR A 97 16.07 16.04 -8.52
CA TYR A 97 15.08 15.51 -7.60
C TYR A 97 14.02 16.56 -7.33
N GLY A 98 12.92 16.12 -6.81
CA GLY A 98 11.77 16.91 -6.41
C GLY A 98 10.59 15.98 -6.23
N ILE A 99 9.50 16.47 -5.65
CA ILE A 99 8.30 15.67 -5.43
C ILE A 99 7.32 16.01 -6.56
N GLY A 100 7.23 15.15 -7.55
CA GLY A 100 6.26 15.25 -8.63
C GLY A 100 4.85 14.95 -8.13
N PHE A 101 3.85 15.66 -8.66
CA PHE A 101 2.45 15.43 -8.33
C PHE A 101 1.53 15.70 -9.52
N GLN A 102 0.35 15.08 -9.48
CA GLN A 102 -0.80 15.42 -10.31
C GLN A 102 -2.02 15.59 -9.40
N LEU A 103 -2.73 16.70 -9.55
CA LEU A 103 -4.00 16.99 -8.89
C LEU A 103 -5.10 17.11 -9.94
N ARG A 104 -6.24 16.42 -9.73
CA ARG A 104 -7.46 16.57 -10.55
C ARG A 104 -8.61 17.03 -9.68
N MET A 105 -9.32 18.06 -10.11
CA MET A 105 -10.46 18.67 -9.41
C MET A 105 -11.65 18.66 -10.37
N PRO A 106 -12.71 17.84 -10.11
CA PRO A 106 -13.86 17.75 -11.00
C PRO A 106 -14.71 19.01 -10.92
N GLU A 107 -15.43 19.34 -12.01
CA GLU A 107 -16.35 20.50 -12.02
C GLU A 107 -17.45 20.34 -10.97
N ASP A 108 -17.98 19.12 -10.79
CA ASP A 108 -18.98 18.79 -9.77
C ASP A 108 -18.33 18.33 -8.46
N TRP A 109 -17.40 19.15 -7.93
CA TRP A 109 -16.71 18.82 -6.68
C TRP A 109 -17.65 18.76 -5.48
N ASN A 110 -17.58 17.65 -4.73
CA ASN A 110 -18.45 17.35 -3.61
C ASN A 110 -17.90 17.78 -2.22
N GLY A 111 -16.82 18.58 -2.19
CA GLY A 111 -16.18 19.01 -0.94
C GLY A 111 -15.19 18.00 -0.35
N ARG A 112 -14.91 16.88 -1.03
CA ARG A 112 -14.00 15.84 -0.55
C ARG A 112 -12.66 15.86 -1.28
N PHE A 113 -11.62 15.48 -0.55
CA PHE A 113 -10.26 15.33 -1.06
C PHE A 113 -9.79 13.90 -0.83
N LEU A 114 -9.11 13.31 -1.82
CA LEU A 114 -8.45 12.03 -1.71
C LEU A 114 -6.98 12.12 -2.11
N PHE A 115 -6.09 11.67 -1.24
CA PHE A 115 -4.72 11.33 -1.59
C PHE A 115 -4.68 9.89 -2.06
N GLN A 116 -4.35 9.68 -3.34
CA GLN A 116 -4.16 8.36 -3.94
C GLN A 116 -2.73 7.88 -3.68
N GLY A 117 -2.56 6.86 -2.86
CA GLY A 117 -1.28 6.21 -2.63
C GLY A 117 -0.77 5.48 -3.88
N GLY A 118 0.53 5.47 -4.05
CA GLY A 118 1.18 4.80 -5.17
C GLY A 118 1.53 3.32 -4.89
N GLY A 119 2.63 2.83 -5.48
CA GLY A 119 3.05 1.44 -5.32
C GLY A 119 4.50 1.20 -5.71
N GLY A 120 5.03 0.03 -5.37
CA GLY A 120 6.44 -0.31 -5.60
C GLY A 120 7.37 0.64 -4.87
N MET A 121 8.35 1.17 -5.60
CA MET A 121 9.27 2.22 -5.14
C MET A 121 8.85 3.62 -5.64
N ASP A 122 7.63 3.79 -6.12
CA ASP A 122 7.07 4.97 -6.79
C ASP A 122 7.96 5.50 -7.95
N GLY A 123 8.41 6.74 -7.96
CA GLY A 123 9.26 7.31 -9.02
C GLY A 123 8.50 7.73 -10.28
N VAL A 124 7.21 7.47 -10.33
CA VAL A 124 6.30 7.82 -11.42
C VAL A 124 5.00 8.35 -10.84
N VAL A 125 4.55 9.50 -11.31
CA VAL A 125 3.22 10.04 -10.94
C VAL A 125 2.15 9.26 -11.70
N SER A 126 1.24 8.62 -10.98
CA SER A 126 0.07 7.93 -11.54
C SER A 126 -1.04 8.92 -11.86
N ASP A 127 -1.95 8.58 -12.78
CA ASP A 127 -3.15 9.37 -12.99
C ASP A 127 -3.96 9.49 -11.70
N ALA A 128 -4.22 10.74 -11.27
CA ALA A 128 -4.94 11.05 -10.04
C ALA A 128 -6.44 10.88 -10.22
N VAL A 129 -6.91 9.64 -10.36
CA VAL A 129 -8.32 9.31 -10.54
C VAL A 129 -8.98 8.76 -9.28
N GLY A 130 -8.18 8.32 -8.32
CA GLY A 130 -8.68 7.70 -7.10
C GLY A 130 -9.31 6.33 -7.35
N ALA A 131 -8.67 5.50 -8.21
CA ALA A 131 -9.09 4.12 -8.42
C ALA A 131 -9.10 3.35 -7.10
N ILE A 132 -10.10 2.49 -6.91
CA ILE A 132 -10.13 1.62 -5.75
C ILE A 132 -8.90 0.69 -5.80
N PRO A 133 -8.08 0.61 -4.73
CA PRO A 133 -6.80 -0.09 -4.76
C PRO A 133 -6.97 -1.60 -4.51
N VAL A 134 -7.94 -2.21 -5.18
CA VAL A 134 -8.22 -3.65 -5.22
C VAL A 134 -8.46 -4.03 -6.67
N ALA A 135 -7.64 -4.92 -7.22
CA ALA A 135 -7.63 -5.19 -8.66
C ALA A 135 -8.97 -5.71 -9.23
N GLY A 136 -9.78 -6.37 -8.41
CA GLY A 136 -11.12 -6.86 -8.78
C GLY A 136 -12.24 -5.85 -8.60
N ALA A 137 -11.98 -4.67 -8.01
CA ALA A 137 -13.03 -3.71 -7.70
C ALA A 137 -13.69 -3.14 -8.95
N THR A 138 -15.02 -3.08 -8.91
CA THR A 138 -15.87 -2.52 -9.98
C THR A 138 -16.43 -1.14 -9.65
N ALA A 139 -16.25 -0.69 -8.41
CA ALA A 139 -16.75 0.60 -7.95
C ALA A 139 -16.07 1.76 -8.67
N ALA A 140 -16.82 2.84 -8.92
CA ALA A 140 -16.34 4.02 -9.63
C ALA A 140 -15.16 4.68 -8.90
N PRO A 141 -14.14 5.21 -9.61
CA PRO A 141 -13.04 5.97 -9.02
C PRO A 141 -13.53 7.20 -8.26
N ALA A 142 -12.73 7.69 -7.32
CA ALA A 142 -13.09 8.83 -6.48
C ALA A 142 -13.37 10.12 -7.30
N LEU A 143 -12.60 10.37 -8.38
CA LEU A 143 -12.83 11.51 -9.27
C LEU A 143 -14.25 11.47 -9.87
N ASN A 144 -14.72 10.28 -10.27
CA ASN A 144 -16.10 10.08 -10.78
C ASN A 144 -17.17 10.22 -9.70
N ARG A 145 -16.77 10.20 -8.41
CA ARG A 145 -17.64 10.45 -7.26
C ARG A 145 -17.57 11.90 -6.77
N GLY A 146 -16.90 12.79 -7.51
CA GLY A 146 -16.79 14.21 -7.19
C GLY A 146 -15.65 14.57 -6.24
N TYR A 147 -14.69 13.70 -5.96
CA TYR A 147 -13.52 14.02 -5.15
C TYR A 147 -12.47 14.81 -5.95
N ALA A 148 -11.82 15.77 -5.31
CA ALA A 148 -10.51 16.22 -5.75
C ALA A 148 -9.47 15.15 -5.39
N VAL A 149 -8.64 14.74 -6.35
CA VAL A 149 -7.69 13.63 -6.16
C VAL A 149 -6.28 14.06 -6.47
N VAL A 150 -5.32 13.73 -5.59
CA VAL A 150 -3.89 13.93 -5.81
C VAL A 150 -3.13 12.61 -5.82
N SER A 151 -2.11 12.51 -6.67
CA SER A 151 -1.10 11.45 -6.69
C SER A 151 0.31 12.02 -6.73
N THR A 152 1.34 11.21 -6.46
CA THR A 152 2.74 11.65 -6.42
C THR A 152 3.69 10.52 -6.84
N ASP A 153 4.91 10.89 -7.22
CA ASP A 153 6.05 10.01 -7.44
C ASP A 153 6.85 9.70 -6.16
N SER A 154 6.42 10.23 -5.02
CA SER A 154 7.06 10.07 -3.71
C SER A 154 8.47 10.70 -3.61
N GLY A 155 8.81 11.68 -4.45
CA GLY A 155 9.99 12.54 -4.26
C GLY A 155 11.20 12.20 -5.10
N HIS A 156 11.04 11.38 -6.12
CA HIS A 156 12.09 11.10 -7.11
C HIS A 156 11.47 10.71 -8.45
N GLN A 157 12.27 10.79 -9.51
CA GLN A 157 11.89 10.36 -10.85
C GLN A 157 12.67 9.10 -11.20
N GLY A 158 11.95 8.00 -11.44
CA GLY A 158 12.49 6.71 -11.85
C GLY A 158 12.05 6.35 -13.27
N PHE A 159 12.65 5.29 -13.83
CA PHE A 159 12.22 4.76 -15.12
C PHE A 159 10.89 3.98 -15.01
N ASP A 160 10.63 3.39 -13.85
CA ASP A 160 9.36 2.77 -13.45
C ASP A 160 9.29 2.66 -11.91
N SER A 161 8.21 2.05 -11.40
CA SER A 161 8.02 1.87 -9.96
C SER A 161 8.86 0.74 -9.34
N SER A 162 9.89 0.23 -10.00
CA SER A 162 10.90 -0.68 -9.42
C SER A 162 12.26 -0.01 -9.23
N ASP A 163 12.45 1.22 -9.69
CA ASP A 163 13.70 1.96 -9.61
C ASP A 163 13.99 2.44 -8.19
N ALA A 164 14.97 1.83 -7.53
CA ALA A 164 15.46 2.24 -6.23
C ALA A 164 16.75 3.08 -6.28
N SER A 165 17.16 3.55 -7.46
CA SER A 165 18.42 4.29 -7.66
C SER A 165 18.47 5.62 -6.91
N PHE A 166 17.31 6.19 -6.53
CA PHE A 166 17.20 7.37 -5.69
C PHE A 166 17.77 7.17 -4.27
N GLY A 167 17.89 5.92 -3.84
CA GLY A 167 18.35 5.58 -2.49
C GLY A 167 19.78 6.02 -2.15
N VAL A 168 20.55 6.53 -3.12
CA VAL A 168 21.86 7.16 -2.87
C VAL A 168 21.73 8.60 -2.35
N ASP A 169 20.56 9.24 -2.55
CA ASP A 169 20.29 10.61 -2.09
C ASP A 169 19.46 10.60 -0.80
N GLN A 170 19.99 11.19 0.26
CA GLN A 170 19.37 11.15 1.59
C GLN A 170 18.01 11.87 1.62
N GLN A 171 17.86 13.01 0.94
CA GLN A 171 16.57 13.71 0.92
C GLN A 171 15.52 12.93 0.14
N ALA A 172 15.88 12.31 -0.98
CA ALA A 172 14.96 11.45 -1.73
C ALA A 172 14.53 10.23 -0.90
N ARG A 173 15.42 9.66 -0.06
CA ARG A 173 15.04 8.62 0.90
C ARG A 173 13.98 9.10 1.90
N ILE A 174 14.14 10.32 2.43
CA ILE A 174 13.20 10.93 3.38
C ILE A 174 11.86 11.24 2.69
N ASP A 175 11.92 11.78 1.48
CA ASP A 175 10.72 12.10 0.69
C ASP A 175 9.90 10.83 0.41
N HIS A 176 10.54 9.77 -0.09
CA HIS A 176 9.91 8.47 -0.32
C HIS A 176 9.42 7.81 0.98
N ALA A 177 10.18 7.91 2.06
CA ALA A 177 9.79 7.30 3.33
C ALA A 177 8.48 7.90 3.87
N TYR A 178 8.36 9.24 3.89
CA TYR A 178 7.19 9.91 4.45
C TYR A 178 6.99 11.37 4.06
N ALA A 179 8.05 12.16 3.75
CA ALA A 179 7.90 13.62 3.69
C ALA A 179 7.03 14.07 2.51
N ALA A 180 7.02 13.32 1.41
CA ALA A 180 6.17 13.60 0.25
C ALA A 180 4.67 13.66 0.64
N ILE A 181 4.21 12.83 1.58
CA ILE A 181 2.81 12.80 2.02
C ILE A 181 2.36 14.18 2.50
N GLY A 182 3.09 14.77 3.44
CA GLY A 182 2.74 16.08 4.01
C GLY A 182 2.82 17.19 2.98
N ARG A 183 3.94 17.26 2.24
CA ARG A 183 4.19 18.33 1.27
C ARG A 183 3.21 18.33 0.10
N VAL A 184 2.89 17.15 -0.44
CA VAL A 184 1.90 17.02 -1.52
C VAL A 184 0.50 17.35 -1.02
N THR A 185 0.13 16.90 0.19
CA THR A 185 -1.17 17.21 0.78
C THR A 185 -1.34 18.71 0.97
N GLU A 186 -0.37 19.40 1.59
CA GLU A 186 -0.43 20.84 1.80
C GLU A 186 -0.51 21.62 0.48
N THR A 187 0.28 21.24 -0.52
CA THR A 187 0.23 21.83 -1.85
C THR A 187 -1.13 21.64 -2.50
N ALA A 188 -1.67 20.41 -2.46
CA ALA A 188 -2.98 20.10 -3.03
C ALA A 188 -4.10 20.90 -2.34
N LEU A 189 -4.08 20.99 -1.01
CA LEU A 189 -5.07 21.77 -0.25
C LEU A 189 -5.03 23.27 -0.60
N ASN A 190 -3.84 23.83 -0.80
CA ASN A 190 -3.68 25.23 -1.23
C ASN A 190 -4.22 25.44 -2.66
N LEU A 191 -3.93 24.53 -3.59
CA LEU A 191 -4.44 24.58 -4.96
C LEU A 191 -5.97 24.43 -5.01
N ILE A 192 -6.53 23.48 -4.24
CA ILE A 192 -7.98 23.29 -4.11
C ILE A 192 -8.62 24.56 -3.53
N GLY A 193 -8.06 25.12 -2.45
CA GLY A 193 -8.56 26.35 -1.84
C GLY A 193 -8.57 27.54 -2.81
N ALA A 194 -7.52 27.69 -3.63
CA ALA A 194 -7.45 28.72 -4.65
C ALA A 194 -8.47 28.51 -5.79
N TYR A 195 -8.67 27.27 -6.21
CA TYR A 195 -9.59 26.92 -7.30
C TYR A 195 -11.06 26.95 -6.88
N GLU A 196 -11.39 26.34 -5.74
CA GLU A 196 -12.76 26.18 -5.24
C GLU A 196 -13.23 27.34 -4.33
N GLY A 197 -12.31 28.21 -3.89
CA GLY A 197 -12.61 29.30 -2.94
C GLY A 197 -12.84 28.83 -1.50
N ARG A 198 -12.71 27.54 -1.22
CA ARG A 198 -12.86 26.92 0.12
C ARG A 198 -12.03 25.65 0.27
N PRO A 199 -11.61 25.27 1.47
CA PRO A 199 -10.94 24.01 1.71
C PRO A 199 -11.92 22.83 1.59
N PRO A 200 -11.39 21.57 1.42
CA PRO A 200 -12.23 20.38 1.51
C PRO A 200 -12.79 20.18 2.93
N GLU A 201 -14.03 19.70 2.99
CA GLU A 201 -14.74 19.38 4.24
C GLU A 201 -14.21 18.08 4.85
N HIS A 202 -13.92 17.09 4.00
CA HIS A 202 -13.37 15.79 4.40
C HIS A 202 -12.16 15.41 3.56
N ARG A 203 -11.18 14.77 4.22
CA ARG A 203 -9.89 14.44 3.64
C ARG A 203 -9.56 12.96 3.86
N TYR A 204 -9.32 12.25 2.76
CA TYR A 204 -9.08 10.82 2.76
C TYR A 204 -7.72 10.49 2.19
N TYR A 205 -7.14 9.38 2.66
CA TYR A 205 -5.98 8.72 2.07
C TYR A 205 -6.35 7.29 1.72
N MET A 206 -6.01 6.83 0.52
CA MET A 206 -6.31 5.46 0.12
C MET A 206 -5.19 4.90 -0.76
N GLY A 207 -4.68 3.70 -0.43
CA GLY A 207 -3.69 3.03 -1.26
C GLY A 207 -3.46 1.57 -0.85
N CYS A 208 -2.84 0.80 -1.76
CA CYS A 208 -2.43 -0.59 -1.53
C CYS A 208 -0.91 -0.73 -1.62
N SER A 209 -0.34 -1.81 -1.07
CA SER A 209 1.10 -2.08 -1.16
C SER A 209 1.96 -1.01 -0.47
N ASN A 210 2.90 -0.38 -1.18
CA ASN A 210 3.60 0.81 -0.68
C ASN A 210 2.60 1.94 -0.40
N GLY A 211 1.54 2.09 -1.21
CA GLY A 211 0.45 3.03 -0.95
C GLY A 211 -0.30 2.73 0.36
N GLY A 212 -0.44 1.45 0.74
CA GLY A 212 -0.94 1.03 2.04
C GLY A 212 0.04 1.35 3.19
N ARG A 213 1.35 1.22 2.96
CA ARG A 213 2.38 1.65 3.90
C ARG A 213 2.30 3.16 4.15
N THR A 214 2.23 3.94 3.08
CA THR A 214 2.15 5.41 3.16
C THR A 214 0.82 5.87 3.75
N ALA A 215 -0.28 5.11 3.58
CA ALA A 215 -1.55 5.33 4.27
C ALA A 215 -1.38 5.19 5.81
N LEU A 216 -0.75 4.13 6.28
CA LEU A 216 -0.42 3.98 7.70
C LEU A 216 0.55 5.07 8.17
N MET A 217 1.54 5.44 7.35
CA MET A 217 2.46 6.53 7.65
C MET A 217 1.73 7.88 7.76
N ALA A 218 0.69 8.11 6.94
CA ALA A 218 -0.16 9.30 7.03
C ALA A 218 -0.87 9.38 8.38
N ALA A 219 -1.47 8.28 8.86
CA ALA A 219 -2.10 8.25 10.19
C ALA A 219 -1.09 8.45 11.33
N GLN A 220 0.14 7.94 11.18
CA GLN A 220 1.19 7.98 12.22
C GLN A 220 1.90 9.34 12.30
N ARG A 221 2.31 9.92 11.17
CA ARG A 221 3.14 11.12 11.13
C ARG A 221 2.39 12.41 10.78
N PHE A 222 1.22 12.27 10.16
CA PHE A 222 0.39 13.40 9.73
C PHE A 222 -1.04 13.28 10.26
N PRO A 223 -1.23 13.08 11.58
CA PRO A 223 -2.51 12.73 12.18
C PRO A 223 -3.59 13.80 12.00
N THR A 224 -3.20 15.03 11.62
CA THR A 224 -4.12 16.15 11.42
C THR A 224 -4.54 16.36 9.96
N LEU A 225 -3.93 15.64 9.01
CA LEU A 225 -4.16 15.88 7.58
C LEU A 225 -5.34 15.07 7.00
N PHE A 226 -5.70 13.93 7.60
CA PHE A 226 -6.72 13.03 7.05
C PHE A 226 -7.75 12.64 8.09
N ASP A 227 -9.02 12.58 7.67
CA ASP A 227 -10.15 12.18 8.50
C ASP A 227 -10.41 10.67 8.38
N GLY A 228 -10.18 10.11 7.18
CA GLY A 228 -10.29 8.68 6.89
C GLY A 228 -9.07 8.15 6.13
N VAL A 229 -8.57 7.00 6.55
CA VAL A 229 -7.39 6.34 5.95
C VAL A 229 -7.75 4.90 5.59
N VAL A 230 -7.48 4.51 4.33
CA VAL A 230 -7.63 3.14 3.83
C VAL A 230 -6.27 2.59 3.45
N ALA A 231 -5.83 1.52 4.12
CA ALA A 231 -4.56 0.85 3.87
C ALA A 231 -4.80 -0.59 3.40
N GLY A 232 -4.61 -0.83 2.10
CA GLY A 232 -4.70 -2.15 1.51
C GLY A 232 -3.35 -2.87 1.47
N ASN A 233 -3.32 -4.17 1.81
CA ASN A 233 -2.12 -5.00 1.78
C ASN A 233 -0.85 -4.21 2.16
N PRO A 234 -0.82 -3.51 3.32
CA PRO A 234 0.20 -2.53 3.62
C PRO A 234 1.57 -3.17 3.84
N GLY A 235 2.58 -2.68 3.10
CA GLY A 235 3.97 -3.02 3.35
C GLY A 235 4.54 -2.28 4.57
N PHE A 236 3.85 -2.32 5.70
CA PHE A 236 4.15 -1.47 6.87
C PHE A 236 5.53 -1.73 7.49
N ARG A 237 6.08 -2.94 7.34
CA ARG A 237 7.47 -3.31 7.70
C ARG A 237 8.28 -3.63 6.43
N LEU A 238 8.31 -2.70 5.49
CA LEU A 238 8.84 -2.92 4.15
C LEU A 238 10.32 -3.32 4.15
N SER A 239 11.12 -2.80 5.08
CA SER A 239 12.53 -3.18 5.25
C SER A 239 12.68 -4.68 5.58
N ARG A 240 11.78 -5.21 6.42
CA ARG A 240 11.79 -6.62 6.83
C ARG A 240 11.21 -7.52 5.74
N ALA A 241 10.19 -7.05 5.03
CA ALA A 241 9.66 -7.76 3.86
C ALA A 241 10.72 -7.92 2.76
N ALA A 242 11.55 -6.90 2.49
CA ALA A 242 12.66 -6.99 1.55
C ALA A 242 13.71 -8.04 1.97
N ILE A 243 13.98 -8.18 3.27
CA ILE A 243 14.82 -9.27 3.82
C ILE A 243 14.16 -10.64 3.58
N ALA A 244 12.85 -10.76 3.85
CA ALA A 244 12.11 -12.00 3.63
C ALA A 244 12.09 -12.39 2.14
N GLN A 245 12.00 -11.44 1.22
CA GLN A 245 12.08 -11.70 -0.21
C GLN A 245 13.44 -12.29 -0.62
N ALA A 246 14.53 -11.79 -0.02
CA ALA A 246 15.86 -12.38 -0.23
C ALA A 246 15.95 -13.82 0.35
N TRP A 247 15.35 -14.04 1.53
CA TRP A 247 15.24 -15.36 2.15
C TRP A 247 14.49 -16.34 1.28
N ASP A 248 13.34 -15.94 0.74
CA ASP A 248 12.51 -16.76 -0.13
C ASP A 248 13.26 -17.18 -1.40
N VAL A 249 13.96 -16.23 -2.02
CA VAL A 249 14.79 -16.52 -3.21
C VAL A 249 15.87 -17.54 -2.87
N GLN A 250 16.57 -17.41 -1.74
CA GLN A 250 17.58 -18.39 -1.34
C GLN A 250 16.96 -19.76 -1.02
N ALA A 251 15.81 -19.79 -0.35
CA ALA A 251 15.09 -21.02 -0.01
C ALA A 251 14.64 -21.78 -1.28
N LEU A 252 13.98 -21.07 -2.19
CA LEU A 252 13.47 -21.64 -3.43
C LEU A 252 14.60 -22.08 -4.38
N ASN A 253 15.70 -21.33 -4.43
CA ASN A 253 16.87 -21.68 -5.24
C ASN A 253 17.52 -23.01 -4.83
N ARG A 254 17.34 -23.46 -3.57
CA ARG A 254 17.83 -24.80 -3.14
C ARG A 254 17.06 -25.96 -3.79
N ALA A 255 15.79 -25.73 -4.12
CA ALA A 255 14.94 -26.73 -4.80
C ALA A 255 14.92 -26.56 -6.33
N ALA A 256 15.47 -25.46 -6.84
CA ALA A 256 15.43 -25.13 -8.27
C ALA A 256 16.43 -25.95 -9.08
N PRO A 257 16.07 -26.44 -10.29
CA PRO A 257 17.01 -26.93 -11.25
C PRO A 257 17.97 -25.84 -11.70
N ARG A 258 19.08 -26.23 -12.35
CA ARG A 258 20.08 -25.25 -12.79
C ARG A 258 20.12 -25.15 -14.31
N ASP A 259 20.40 -23.93 -14.80
CA ASP A 259 20.67 -23.71 -16.22
C ASP A 259 22.06 -24.20 -16.62
N GLU A 260 22.40 -24.11 -17.93
CA GLU A 260 23.68 -24.51 -18.49
C GLU A 260 24.90 -23.82 -17.84
N GLN A 261 24.68 -22.62 -17.25
CA GLN A 261 25.70 -21.88 -16.52
C GLN A 261 25.74 -22.22 -15.03
N GLY A 262 24.99 -23.24 -14.58
CA GLY A 262 24.93 -23.70 -13.20
C GLY A 262 24.12 -22.78 -12.28
N ARG A 263 23.37 -21.81 -12.81
CA ARG A 263 22.54 -20.86 -12.03
C ARG A 263 21.16 -21.45 -11.77
N PRO A 264 20.58 -21.28 -10.58
CA PRO A 264 19.25 -21.81 -10.26
C PRO A 264 18.17 -21.10 -11.10
N ILE A 265 17.26 -21.89 -11.68
CA ILE A 265 16.08 -21.41 -12.41
C ILE A 265 14.92 -21.26 -11.41
N LEU A 266 14.81 -20.08 -10.79
CA LEU A 266 13.83 -19.80 -9.73
C LEU A 266 12.41 -20.19 -10.14
N ALA A 267 11.99 -19.89 -11.37
CA ALA A 267 10.66 -20.20 -11.88
C ALA A 267 10.33 -21.70 -11.88
N SER A 268 11.33 -22.56 -11.85
CA SER A 268 11.20 -24.03 -11.86
C SER A 268 11.38 -24.67 -10.48
N ALA A 269 11.57 -23.86 -9.42
CA ALA A 269 11.69 -24.38 -8.05
C ALA A 269 10.42 -25.12 -7.60
N LEU A 270 9.26 -24.58 -7.97
CA LEU A 270 7.94 -25.19 -7.77
C LEU A 270 7.16 -25.10 -9.08
N THR A 271 6.60 -26.21 -9.53
CA THR A 271 5.77 -26.23 -10.75
C THR A 271 4.34 -25.76 -10.44
N PRO A 272 3.52 -25.41 -11.44
CA PRO A 272 2.10 -25.13 -11.21
C PRO A 272 1.38 -26.31 -10.51
N GLU A 273 1.73 -27.55 -10.84
CA GLU A 273 1.15 -28.76 -10.24
C GLU A 273 1.54 -28.90 -8.76
N ASP A 274 2.79 -28.55 -8.37
CA ASP A 274 3.20 -28.50 -6.98
C ASP A 274 2.35 -27.51 -6.17
N LEU A 275 2.16 -26.30 -6.71
CA LEU A 275 1.36 -25.24 -6.05
C LEU A 275 -0.12 -25.64 -5.97
N GLN A 276 -0.65 -26.27 -7.03
CA GLN A 276 -2.02 -26.79 -7.04
C GLN A 276 -2.20 -27.90 -6.00
N LEU A 277 -1.23 -28.79 -5.85
CA LEU A 277 -1.25 -29.85 -4.83
C LEU A 277 -1.30 -29.25 -3.42
N VAL A 278 -0.49 -28.22 -3.14
CA VAL A 278 -0.51 -27.52 -1.85
C VAL A 278 -1.86 -26.85 -1.61
N SER A 279 -2.38 -26.11 -2.58
CA SER A 279 -3.70 -25.45 -2.49
C SER A 279 -4.83 -26.44 -2.18
N GLN A 280 -4.85 -27.58 -2.89
CA GLN A 280 -5.83 -28.64 -2.66
C GLN A 280 -5.67 -29.30 -1.28
N GLY A 281 -4.42 -29.47 -0.81
CA GLY A 281 -4.14 -29.99 0.53
C GLY A 281 -4.67 -29.06 1.62
N VAL A 282 -4.47 -27.75 1.46
CA VAL A 282 -5.01 -26.73 2.38
C VAL A 282 -6.54 -26.73 2.37
N LEU A 283 -7.17 -26.70 1.19
CA LEU A 283 -8.63 -26.77 1.07
C LEU A 283 -9.20 -28.04 1.68
N LYS A 284 -8.62 -29.20 1.40
CA LYS A 284 -9.07 -30.47 1.99
C LYS A 284 -9.08 -30.45 3.53
N GLN A 285 -8.14 -29.74 4.13
CA GLN A 285 -8.00 -29.64 5.59
C GLN A 285 -8.91 -28.56 6.19
N CYS A 286 -9.13 -27.44 5.49
CA CYS A 286 -9.60 -26.22 6.12
C CYS A 286 -10.89 -25.65 5.53
N ASP A 287 -11.28 -26.03 4.32
CA ASP A 287 -12.42 -25.42 3.59
C ASP A 287 -13.75 -25.53 4.37
N ALA A 288 -14.03 -26.69 4.97
CA ALA A 288 -15.27 -26.92 5.69
C ALA A 288 -15.32 -26.32 7.11
N LEU A 289 -14.28 -25.64 7.59
CA LEU A 289 -14.21 -25.15 8.98
C LEU A 289 -15.16 -23.98 9.27
N ASP A 290 -15.58 -23.25 8.23
CA ASP A 290 -16.58 -22.19 8.31
C ASP A 290 -18.03 -22.69 8.12
N GLY A 291 -18.22 -24.03 8.01
CA GLY A 291 -19.51 -24.69 7.81
C GLY A 291 -19.86 -24.96 6.35
N LEU A 292 -18.98 -24.66 5.39
CA LEU A 292 -19.24 -24.91 3.97
C LEU A 292 -17.92 -25.25 3.23
N ALA A 293 -17.92 -26.35 2.45
CA ALA A 293 -16.79 -26.67 1.57
C ALA A 293 -17.05 -26.06 0.18
N ASP A 294 -16.54 -24.86 -0.09
CA ASP A 294 -16.86 -24.09 -1.30
C ASP A 294 -15.65 -23.44 -1.99
N GLY A 295 -14.43 -23.79 -1.55
CA GLY A 295 -13.17 -23.31 -2.11
C GLY A 295 -12.68 -21.99 -1.48
N SER A 296 -13.30 -21.51 -0.40
CA SER A 296 -12.89 -20.36 0.40
C SER A 296 -12.60 -20.80 1.83
N ILE A 297 -11.56 -20.27 2.46
CA ILE A 297 -11.21 -20.60 3.86
C ILE A 297 -11.48 -19.35 4.70
N ASP A 298 -12.74 -19.17 5.09
CA ASP A 298 -13.14 -18.01 5.89
C ASP A 298 -12.74 -18.18 7.37
N ALA A 299 -12.81 -19.40 7.93
CA ALA A 299 -12.36 -19.71 9.28
C ALA A 299 -10.84 -20.01 9.36
N MET A 300 -10.02 -19.04 8.90
CA MET A 300 -8.57 -19.18 8.82
C MET A 300 -7.92 -19.44 10.19
N SER A 301 -8.48 -18.89 11.25
CA SER A 301 -7.95 -19.06 12.62
C SER A 301 -7.97 -20.51 13.10
N ALA A 302 -8.90 -21.33 12.59
CA ALA A 302 -9.02 -22.75 12.89
C ALA A 302 -8.19 -23.66 11.99
N CYS A 303 -7.67 -23.15 10.86
CA CYS A 303 -6.90 -23.93 9.90
C CYS A 303 -5.55 -24.38 10.46
N ARG A 304 -5.25 -25.67 10.41
CA ARG A 304 -4.01 -26.29 10.92
C ARG A 304 -3.42 -27.22 9.86
N PHE A 305 -2.95 -26.63 8.75
CA PHE A 305 -2.38 -27.41 7.65
C PHE A 305 -0.90 -27.71 7.90
N ASP A 306 -0.50 -29.01 7.74
CA ASP A 306 0.89 -29.44 7.72
C ASP A 306 1.27 -29.91 6.31
N PRO A 307 2.16 -29.20 5.61
CA PRO A 307 2.61 -29.58 4.26
C PRO A 307 3.36 -30.92 4.23
N ALA A 308 3.79 -31.50 5.38
CA ALA A 308 4.39 -32.83 5.46
C ALA A 308 3.45 -33.93 4.94
N THR A 309 2.14 -33.72 5.06
CA THR A 309 1.12 -34.64 4.55
C THR A 309 1.18 -34.85 3.04
N LEU A 310 1.85 -33.94 2.33
CA LEU A 310 2.03 -33.99 0.87
C LEU A 310 3.39 -34.58 0.43
N THR A 311 4.21 -35.07 1.38
CA THR A 311 5.55 -35.61 1.05
C THR A 311 5.44 -36.90 0.25
N CYS A 312 6.30 -37.06 -0.78
CA CYS A 312 6.40 -38.30 -1.54
C CYS A 312 6.82 -39.45 -0.65
N GLY A 313 6.04 -40.55 -0.71
CA GLY A 313 6.44 -41.85 -0.15
C GLY A 313 7.55 -42.52 -0.95
N ALA A 314 8.09 -43.63 -0.43
CA ALA A 314 9.12 -44.40 -1.11
C ALA A 314 8.64 -44.87 -2.50
N GLY A 315 9.37 -44.46 -3.55
CA GLY A 315 9.04 -44.78 -4.95
C GLY A 315 7.91 -43.94 -5.58
N GLN A 316 7.28 -43.05 -4.84
CA GLN A 316 6.26 -42.12 -5.35
C GLN A 316 6.92 -40.90 -6.01
N THR A 317 6.49 -40.57 -7.24
CA THR A 317 7.02 -39.43 -8.02
C THR A 317 5.94 -38.49 -8.55
N GLN A 318 4.66 -38.78 -8.29
CA GLN A 318 3.52 -38.00 -8.75
C GLN A 318 2.53 -37.73 -7.60
N SER A 319 1.79 -36.64 -7.70
CA SER A 319 0.80 -36.21 -6.69
C SER A 319 1.39 -36.11 -5.28
N CYS A 320 2.65 -35.70 -5.17
CA CYS A 320 3.37 -35.49 -3.92
C CYS A 320 4.49 -34.47 -4.11
N LEU A 321 4.99 -33.91 -3.02
CA LEU A 321 6.12 -32.99 -3.01
C LEU A 321 7.43 -33.74 -2.74
N ALA A 322 8.42 -33.54 -3.61
CA ALA A 322 9.78 -33.97 -3.35
C ALA A 322 10.33 -33.31 -2.07
N PRO A 323 11.19 -34.00 -1.28
CA PRO A 323 11.69 -33.45 -0.01
C PRO A 323 12.32 -32.05 -0.12
N ALA A 324 13.07 -31.77 -1.18
CA ALA A 324 13.67 -30.44 -1.38
C ALA A 324 12.63 -29.33 -1.60
N LYS A 325 11.54 -29.63 -2.32
CA LYS A 325 10.43 -28.68 -2.54
C LYS A 325 9.65 -28.41 -1.25
N LEU A 326 9.40 -29.46 -0.46
CA LEU A 326 8.77 -29.33 0.85
C LEU A 326 9.60 -28.48 1.79
N GLU A 327 10.91 -28.69 1.86
CA GLU A 327 11.81 -27.91 2.69
C GLU A 327 11.88 -26.43 2.26
N ALA A 328 11.89 -26.17 0.96
CA ALA A 328 11.83 -24.82 0.42
C ALA A 328 10.50 -24.11 0.84
N LEU A 329 9.36 -24.79 0.71
CA LEU A 329 8.07 -24.25 1.16
C LEU A 329 8.04 -23.99 2.67
N ARG A 330 8.50 -24.94 3.49
CA ARG A 330 8.61 -24.76 4.95
C ARG A 330 9.49 -23.57 5.31
N SER A 331 10.62 -23.41 4.61
CA SER A 331 11.52 -22.29 4.82
C SER A 331 10.85 -20.94 4.49
N VAL A 332 10.13 -20.85 3.37
CA VAL A 332 9.38 -19.65 2.95
C VAL A 332 8.27 -19.33 3.95
N PHE A 333 7.41 -20.30 4.26
CA PHE A 333 6.24 -20.09 5.13
C PHE A 333 6.62 -19.95 6.60
N GLY A 334 7.78 -20.49 7.01
CA GLY A 334 8.34 -20.33 8.36
C GLY A 334 8.93 -18.94 8.65
N GLY A 335 9.06 -18.10 7.61
CA GLY A 335 9.60 -16.74 7.72
C GLY A 335 11.13 -16.69 7.84
N ALA A 336 11.68 -15.53 7.47
CA ALA A 336 13.13 -15.29 7.51
C ALA A 336 13.68 -15.30 8.93
N ARG A 337 14.87 -15.91 9.10
CA ARG A 337 15.58 -16.00 10.40
C ARG A 337 17.04 -15.65 10.23
N ASP A 338 17.65 -15.17 11.31
CA ASP A 338 19.10 -14.96 11.38
C ASP A 338 19.85 -16.26 11.66
N GLY A 339 21.19 -16.18 11.73
CA GLY A 339 22.06 -17.32 12.03
C GLY A 339 21.89 -17.91 13.45
N GLN A 340 21.17 -17.23 14.33
CA GLN A 340 20.82 -17.67 15.68
C GLN A 340 19.39 -18.20 15.79
N GLY A 341 18.66 -18.25 14.66
CA GLY A 341 17.27 -18.69 14.59
C GLY A 341 16.26 -17.63 15.01
N GLN A 342 16.68 -16.38 15.27
CA GLN A 342 15.77 -15.29 15.61
C GLN A 342 14.99 -14.83 14.38
N SER A 343 13.71 -14.51 14.57
CA SER A 343 12.83 -14.07 13.47
C SER A 343 13.26 -12.70 12.95
N LEU A 344 13.52 -12.64 11.64
CA LEU A 344 13.73 -11.40 10.90
C LEU A 344 12.43 -10.91 10.25
N TYR A 345 11.51 -11.84 9.95
CA TYR A 345 10.17 -11.55 9.44
C TYR A 345 9.19 -12.64 9.89
N SER A 346 7.89 -12.35 9.81
CA SER A 346 6.80 -13.23 10.25
C SER A 346 6.69 -14.52 9.43
N THR A 347 5.98 -15.50 9.96
CA THR A 347 5.43 -16.65 9.23
C THR A 347 4.39 -16.20 8.21
N TRP A 348 3.97 -17.12 7.34
CA TRP A 348 2.92 -16.92 6.35
C TRP A 348 1.80 -17.92 6.58
N PRO A 349 0.53 -17.52 6.46
CA PRO A 349 -0.58 -18.47 6.56
C PRO A 349 -0.64 -19.36 5.32
N TRP A 350 -1.06 -20.59 5.50
CA TRP A 350 -1.39 -21.50 4.41
C TRP A 350 -2.81 -21.21 3.94
N ASP A 351 -2.94 -20.78 2.67
CA ASP A 351 -4.24 -20.45 2.11
C ASP A 351 -4.32 -20.87 0.63
N ALA A 352 -5.55 -20.98 0.10
CA ALA A 352 -5.82 -21.55 -1.22
C ALA A 352 -5.19 -20.76 -2.39
N GLY A 353 -4.94 -19.46 -2.23
CA GLY A 353 -4.40 -18.60 -3.28
C GLY A 353 -2.93 -18.82 -3.64
N ILE A 354 -2.22 -19.77 -3.00
CA ILE A 354 -0.84 -20.14 -3.33
C ILE A 354 -0.72 -20.63 -4.77
N SER A 355 -1.75 -21.27 -5.33
CA SER A 355 -1.74 -21.80 -6.71
C SER A 355 -2.09 -20.74 -7.76
N ALA A 356 -2.47 -19.54 -7.36
CA ALA A 356 -2.89 -18.49 -8.27
C ALA A 356 -1.71 -17.92 -9.08
N PRO A 357 -1.97 -17.46 -10.33
CA PRO A 357 -0.94 -16.85 -11.17
C PRO A 357 -0.27 -15.63 -10.52
N GLY A 358 -1.01 -14.85 -9.73
CA GLY A 358 -0.50 -13.70 -8.99
C GLY A 358 0.57 -14.10 -7.97
N TRP A 359 0.32 -15.14 -7.16
CA TRP A 359 1.29 -15.66 -6.21
C TRP A 359 2.60 -16.10 -6.92
N ARG A 360 2.46 -16.85 -8.01
CA ARG A 360 3.60 -17.31 -8.81
C ARG A 360 4.39 -16.14 -9.40
N ALA A 361 3.72 -15.14 -9.96
CA ALA A 361 4.37 -13.96 -10.57
C ALA A 361 5.24 -13.20 -9.57
N TRP A 362 4.84 -13.14 -8.32
CA TRP A 362 5.61 -12.50 -7.26
C TRP A 362 6.77 -13.35 -6.74
N LYS A 363 6.54 -14.64 -6.41
CA LYS A 363 7.54 -15.48 -5.74
C LYS A 363 8.50 -16.19 -6.70
N LEU A 364 8.03 -16.62 -7.86
CA LEU A 364 8.76 -17.51 -8.76
C LEU A 364 9.06 -16.86 -10.13
N GLY A 365 8.11 -16.09 -10.66
CA GLY A 365 8.19 -15.59 -12.02
C GLY A 365 8.01 -16.68 -13.08
N THR A 366 8.51 -16.40 -14.28
CA THR A 366 8.36 -17.25 -15.48
C THR A 366 9.65 -17.46 -16.26
N SER A 367 10.77 -16.84 -15.85
CA SER A 367 12.04 -16.93 -16.57
C SER A 367 12.55 -18.38 -16.62
N PRO A 368 12.84 -18.94 -17.81
CA PRO A 368 13.40 -20.27 -17.95
C PRO A 368 14.92 -20.33 -17.72
N THR A 369 15.53 -19.24 -17.29
CA THR A 369 16.99 -19.12 -17.07
C THR A 369 17.31 -18.75 -15.63
N GLY A 370 18.59 -18.81 -15.27
CA GLY A 370 19.09 -18.36 -13.96
C GLY A 370 19.05 -16.83 -13.73
N THR A 371 18.43 -16.07 -14.64
CA THR A 371 18.10 -14.65 -14.43
C THR A 371 16.63 -14.54 -14.04
N PRO A 372 16.30 -14.37 -12.77
CA PRO A 372 14.91 -14.36 -12.29
C PRO A 372 14.17 -13.10 -12.76
N ASN A 373 12.87 -13.27 -13.08
CA ASN A 373 11.93 -12.19 -13.32
C ASN A 373 10.75 -12.19 -12.32
N ALA A 374 10.88 -12.95 -11.23
CA ALA A 374 9.94 -12.85 -10.11
C ALA A 374 9.97 -11.44 -9.53
N ARG A 375 8.80 -10.85 -9.31
CA ARG A 375 8.72 -9.44 -8.84
C ARG A 375 9.40 -9.24 -7.49
N ASN A 376 9.25 -10.19 -6.54
CA ASN A 376 9.96 -10.14 -5.26
C ASN A 376 11.48 -10.15 -5.45
N ALA A 377 12.01 -10.93 -6.41
CA ALA A 377 13.45 -10.99 -6.64
C ALA A 377 13.98 -9.68 -7.27
N THR A 378 13.27 -9.11 -8.24
CA THR A 378 13.71 -7.88 -8.93
C THR A 378 13.59 -6.67 -8.02
N LEU A 379 12.46 -6.50 -7.31
CA LEU A 379 12.26 -5.40 -6.37
C LEU A 379 13.20 -5.49 -5.16
N ALA A 380 13.38 -6.67 -4.56
CA ALA A 380 14.25 -6.82 -3.40
C ALA A 380 15.72 -6.58 -3.74
N ALA A 381 16.20 -7.00 -4.90
CA ALA A 381 17.60 -6.77 -5.30
C ALA A 381 17.92 -5.28 -5.37
N ALA A 382 17.02 -4.47 -5.94
CA ALA A 382 17.18 -3.03 -6.04
C ALA A 382 16.93 -2.33 -4.69
N SER A 383 15.76 -2.56 -4.08
CA SER A 383 15.35 -1.85 -2.86
C SER A 383 16.25 -2.19 -1.67
N LEU A 384 16.56 -3.47 -1.43
CA LEU A 384 17.42 -3.88 -0.32
C LEU A 384 18.80 -3.27 -0.45
N GLY A 385 19.42 -3.36 -1.64
CA GLY A 385 20.78 -2.88 -1.88
C GLY A 385 20.89 -1.35 -1.92
N LEU A 386 20.01 -0.68 -2.66
CA LEU A 386 20.15 0.76 -2.91
C LEU A 386 19.39 1.62 -1.91
N TYR A 387 18.21 1.17 -1.44
CA TYR A 387 17.37 1.98 -0.56
C TYR A 387 17.48 1.58 0.90
N PHE A 388 17.32 0.28 1.25
CA PHE A 388 17.29 -0.12 2.67
C PHE A 388 18.66 -0.18 3.31
N MET A 389 19.68 -0.70 2.63
CA MET A 389 21.04 -0.75 3.20
C MET A 389 21.67 0.63 3.37
N THR A 390 22.36 0.82 4.47
CA THR A 390 23.16 2.02 4.77
C THR A 390 24.56 1.60 5.23
N PRO A 391 25.62 1.93 4.44
CA PRO A 391 25.58 2.60 3.13
C PRO A 391 24.94 1.74 2.03
N PRO A 392 24.45 2.35 0.92
CA PRO A 392 23.94 1.59 -0.22
C PRO A 392 24.96 0.61 -0.78
N LYS A 393 24.47 -0.56 -1.23
CA LYS A 393 25.28 -1.62 -1.87
C LYS A 393 24.78 -1.88 -3.31
N PRO A 394 25.26 -1.12 -4.30
CA PRO A 394 24.91 -1.35 -5.69
C PRO A 394 25.28 -2.77 -6.14
N GLY A 395 24.47 -3.38 -7.01
CA GLY A 395 24.74 -4.72 -7.54
C GLY A 395 24.57 -5.85 -6.53
N LEU A 396 23.85 -5.63 -5.42
CA LEU A 396 23.55 -6.68 -4.44
C LEU A 396 22.88 -7.87 -5.12
N ARG A 397 23.46 -9.06 -4.97
CA ARG A 397 22.83 -10.31 -5.36
C ARG A 397 22.09 -10.92 -4.17
N LEU A 398 20.81 -11.26 -4.31
CA LEU A 398 20.02 -11.81 -3.20
C LEU A 398 20.59 -13.11 -2.64
N ALA A 399 21.27 -13.90 -3.47
CA ALA A 399 21.96 -15.11 -3.03
C ALA A 399 23.14 -14.84 -2.05
N GLU A 400 23.62 -13.60 -1.96
CA GLU A 400 24.75 -13.19 -1.10
C GLU A 400 24.30 -12.46 0.17
N VAL A 401 23.01 -12.33 0.40
CA VAL A 401 22.48 -11.68 1.61
C VAL A 401 22.84 -12.53 2.83
N ASP A 402 23.58 -11.92 3.75
CA ASP A 402 23.91 -12.50 5.06
C ASP A 402 22.83 -12.11 6.08
N PHE A 403 22.00 -13.06 6.43
CA PHE A 403 20.88 -12.86 7.35
C PHE A 403 21.32 -12.54 8.79
N SER A 404 22.56 -12.85 9.16
CA SER A 404 23.10 -12.47 10.47
C SER A 404 23.42 -10.98 10.59
N ARG A 405 23.53 -10.25 9.47
CA ARG A 405 23.97 -8.85 9.42
C ARG A 405 22.95 -7.91 8.78
N VAL A 406 22.10 -8.40 7.89
CA VAL A 406 21.19 -7.57 7.05
C VAL A 406 20.26 -6.71 7.89
N ALA A 407 19.78 -7.20 9.03
CA ALA A 407 18.89 -6.44 9.92
C ALA A 407 19.56 -5.16 10.45
N ALA A 408 20.84 -5.23 10.83
CA ALA A 408 21.61 -4.06 11.27
C ALA A 408 21.90 -3.11 10.09
N GLN A 409 22.20 -3.66 8.91
CA GLN A 409 22.50 -2.86 7.71
C GLN A 409 21.29 -2.05 7.20
N THR A 410 20.05 -2.51 7.49
CA THR A 410 18.81 -1.84 7.07
C THR A 410 18.17 -0.97 8.16
N ALA A 411 18.67 -1.02 9.39
CA ALA A 411 18.03 -0.40 10.56
C ALA A 411 17.81 1.11 10.42
N GLN A 412 18.77 1.84 9.85
CA GLN A 412 18.66 3.29 9.69
C GLN A 412 17.51 3.69 8.77
N THR A 413 17.37 3.04 7.61
CA THR A 413 16.27 3.31 6.69
C THR A 413 14.96 2.80 7.25
N ALA A 414 14.94 1.64 7.90
CA ALA A 414 13.76 1.10 8.57
C ALA A 414 13.14 2.11 9.56
N ALA A 415 13.96 2.80 10.34
CA ALA A 415 13.50 3.78 11.33
C ALA A 415 12.71 4.96 10.75
N ILE A 416 12.92 5.29 9.47
CA ILE A 416 12.16 6.37 8.80
C ILE A 416 11.07 5.85 7.86
N ASN A 417 11.24 4.63 7.32
CA ASN A 417 10.38 4.07 6.27
C ASN A 417 9.27 3.17 6.81
N ASP A 418 9.53 2.38 7.86
CA ASP A 418 8.59 1.40 8.34
C ASP A 418 7.49 2.06 9.18
N ALA A 419 6.23 1.81 8.83
CA ALA A 419 5.06 2.39 9.47
C ALA A 419 4.60 1.51 10.65
N THR A 420 5.47 1.33 11.65
CA THR A 420 5.29 0.37 12.75
C THR A 420 4.80 0.97 14.06
N ALA A 421 4.54 2.30 14.11
CA ALA A 421 4.01 2.90 15.33
C ALA A 421 2.61 2.35 15.65
N THR A 422 2.40 1.99 16.89
CA THR A 422 1.15 1.45 17.41
C THR A 422 0.37 2.48 18.25
N LEU A 423 1.03 3.48 18.82
CA LEU A 423 0.38 4.57 19.53
C LEU A 423 -0.08 5.66 18.55
N LEU A 424 -1.38 5.70 18.24
CA LEU A 424 -1.99 6.66 17.31
C LEU A 424 -2.89 7.69 18.00
N SER A 425 -2.57 8.05 19.24
CA SER A 425 -3.39 8.90 20.09
C SER A 425 -3.79 10.24 19.46
N SER A 426 -2.88 10.89 18.73
CA SER A 426 -3.19 12.17 18.04
C SER A 426 -4.20 11.98 16.89
N PHE A 427 -4.10 10.89 16.13
CA PHE A 427 -5.04 10.55 15.07
C PHE A 427 -6.43 10.22 15.64
N VAL A 428 -6.44 9.41 16.71
CA VAL A 428 -7.68 9.01 17.43
C VAL A 428 -8.37 10.22 18.08
N ALA A 429 -7.62 11.07 18.77
CA ALA A 429 -8.16 12.25 19.46
C ALA A 429 -8.83 13.24 18.49
N ARG A 430 -8.38 13.28 17.24
CA ARG A 430 -9.02 14.09 16.19
C ARG A 430 -10.26 13.45 15.57
N GLY A 431 -10.59 12.22 15.91
CA GLY A 431 -11.71 11.48 15.34
C GLY A 431 -11.37 10.70 14.06
N GLY A 432 -10.08 10.57 13.72
CA GLY A 432 -9.61 9.84 12.55
C GLY A 432 -10.09 8.40 12.50
N LYS A 433 -10.37 7.88 11.31
CA LYS A 433 -10.83 6.52 11.06
C LYS A 433 -9.85 5.75 10.17
N LEU A 434 -9.49 4.53 10.56
CA LEU A 434 -8.57 3.66 9.86
C LEU A 434 -9.27 2.39 9.40
N LEU A 435 -9.27 2.13 8.10
CA LEU A 435 -9.71 0.87 7.50
C LEU A 435 -8.51 0.17 6.87
N VAL A 436 -8.26 -1.05 7.25
CA VAL A 436 -7.19 -1.89 6.69
C VAL A 436 -7.82 -3.12 6.06
N PHE A 437 -7.34 -3.53 4.90
CA PHE A 437 -7.67 -4.83 4.32
C PHE A 437 -6.42 -5.57 3.86
N HIS A 438 -6.46 -6.92 3.87
CA HIS A 438 -5.28 -7.72 3.50
C HIS A 438 -5.68 -9.10 2.99
N GLY A 439 -5.06 -9.53 1.89
CA GLY A 439 -5.26 -10.86 1.36
C GLY A 439 -4.53 -11.93 2.17
N ASN A 440 -5.21 -13.00 2.55
CA ASN A 440 -4.59 -14.11 3.28
C ASN A 440 -3.47 -14.80 2.47
N SER A 441 -3.60 -14.82 1.15
CA SER A 441 -2.62 -15.39 0.22
C SER A 441 -1.64 -14.37 -0.37
N ASP A 442 -1.44 -13.21 0.27
CA ASP A 442 -0.51 -12.19 -0.24
C ASP A 442 0.93 -12.74 -0.29
N PRO A 443 1.56 -12.83 -1.48
CA PRO A 443 2.93 -13.33 -1.63
C PRO A 443 4.02 -12.29 -1.32
N VAL A 444 3.65 -11.05 -1.04
CA VAL A 444 4.60 -9.92 -0.87
C VAL A 444 4.73 -9.53 0.58
N PHE A 445 3.60 -9.39 1.29
CA PHE A 445 3.54 -9.04 2.70
C PHE A 445 2.72 -10.07 3.47
N SER A 446 3.28 -10.54 4.58
CA SER A 446 2.62 -11.60 5.36
C SER A 446 1.37 -11.11 6.07
N ALA A 447 0.27 -11.83 5.89
CA ALA A 447 -0.96 -11.61 6.65
C ALA A 447 -0.76 -11.86 8.16
N ASP A 448 0.14 -12.77 8.55
CA ASP A 448 0.46 -13.01 9.96
C ASP A 448 1.23 -11.83 10.57
N ASP A 449 2.09 -11.16 9.79
CA ASP A 449 2.78 -9.94 10.24
C ASP A 449 1.78 -8.82 10.53
N LEU A 450 0.79 -8.63 9.65
CA LEU A 450 -0.25 -7.63 9.85
C LEU A 450 -1.16 -7.98 11.05
N ARG A 451 -1.54 -9.26 11.22
CA ARG A 451 -2.31 -9.69 12.41
C ARG A 451 -1.53 -9.43 13.71
N ALA A 452 -0.22 -9.64 13.71
CA ALA A 452 0.63 -9.34 14.87
C ALA A 452 0.68 -7.84 15.16
N TYR A 453 0.85 -7.01 14.14
CA TYR A 453 0.78 -5.54 14.26
C TYR A 453 -0.59 -5.08 14.78
N TRP A 454 -1.68 -5.64 14.26
CA TRP A 454 -3.04 -5.30 14.67
C TRP A 454 -3.31 -5.60 16.15
N ARG A 455 -2.83 -6.76 16.63
CA ARG A 455 -2.91 -7.09 18.07
C ARG A 455 -2.14 -6.09 18.93
N ALA A 456 -0.92 -5.74 18.54
CA ALA A 456 -0.13 -4.73 19.25
C ALA A 456 -0.81 -3.35 19.21
N LEU A 457 -1.39 -2.96 18.05
CA LEU A 457 -2.17 -1.73 17.92
C LEU A 457 -3.34 -1.71 18.91
N GLY A 458 -4.08 -2.83 19.06
CA GLY A 458 -5.16 -2.95 20.05
C GLY A 458 -4.64 -2.83 21.48
N GLN A 459 -3.59 -3.57 21.84
CA GLN A 459 -3.00 -3.55 23.17
C GLN A 459 -2.56 -2.14 23.59
N ASP A 460 -1.91 -1.40 22.70
CA ASP A 460 -1.37 -0.08 22.99
C ASP A 460 -2.43 1.03 23.00
N ASN A 461 -3.66 0.74 22.52
CA ASN A 461 -4.75 1.73 22.43
C ASN A 461 -6.01 1.30 23.22
N GLY A 462 -5.84 0.64 24.34
CA GLY A 462 -6.94 0.34 25.28
C GLY A 462 -7.69 -0.98 25.03
N GLY A 463 -7.16 -1.83 24.15
CA GLY A 463 -7.74 -3.14 23.82
C GLY A 463 -8.63 -3.12 22.58
N GLU A 464 -9.17 -4.27 22.22
CA GLU A 464 -9.93 -4.46 20.98
C GLU A 464 -11.20 -3.59 20.92
N ALA A 465 -11.89 -3.41 22.04
CA ALA A 465 -13.11 -2.61 22.09
C ALA A 465 -12.86 -1.12 21.82
N ASP A 466 -11.74 -0.58 22.31
CA ASP A 466 -11.35 0.81 22.06
C ASP A 466 -10.79 0.96 20.66
N LEU A 467 -9.99 0.01 20.17
CA LEU A 467 -9.52 -0.04 18.78
C LEU A 467 -10.70 0.00 17.81
N ALA A 468 -11.74 -0.78 18.07
CA ALA A 468 -12.93 -0.88 17.22
C ALA A 468 -13.73 0.44 17.07
N ARG A 469 -13.49 1.46 17.90
CA ARG A 469 -14.12 2.78 17.74
C ARG A 469 -13.55 3.61 16.59
N TRP A 470 -12.33 3.29 16.15
CA TRP A 470 -11.63 4.08 15.16
C TRP A 470 -10.87 3.29 14.10
N ALA A 471 -10.70 1.96 14.25
CA ALA A 471 -10.00 1.13 13.28
C ALA A 471 -10.75 -0.18 12.98
N ARG A 472 -10.66 -0.65 11.73
CA ARG A 472 -11.19 -1.94 11.25
C ARG A 472 -10.14 -2.62 10.38
N LEU A 473 -10.00 -3.93 10.54
CA LEU A 473 -9.20 -4.80 9.67
C LEU A 473 -10.10 -5.83 9.02
N PHE A 474 -9.96 -6.03 7.71
CA PHE A 474 -10.68 -7.03 6.93
C PHE A 474 -9.67 -7.97 6.27
N MET A 475 -9.70 -9.25 6.66
CA MET A 475 -8.90 -10.28 6.03
C MET A 475 -9.68 -10.88 4.87
N VAL A 476 -9.04 -11.02 3.70
CA VAL A 476 -9.70 -11.49 2.47
C VAL A 476 -9.16 -12.88 2.13
N PRO A 477 -9.98 -13.95 2.28
CA PRO A 477 -9.59 -15.32 1.95
C PRO A 477 -9.18 -15.46 0.47
N GLY A 478 -8.14 -16.22 0.20
CA GLY A 478 -7.66 -16.51 -1.16
C GLY A 478 -7.03 -15.34 -1.91
N MET A 479 -7.18 -14.11 -1.44
CA MET A 479 -6.71 -12.93 -2.16
C MET A 479 -5.18 -12.83 -2.13
N ASN A 480 -4.61 -12.60 -3.29
CA ASN A 480 -3.20 -12.29 -3.46
C ASN A 480 -2.89 -10.80 -3.15
N HIS A 481 -1.77 -10.30 -3.64
CA HIS A 481 -1.32 -8.93 -3.40
C HIS A 481 -2.21 -7.90 -4.10
N CYS A 482 -2.95 -7.10 -3.35
CA CYS A 482 -3.86 -6.08 -3.83
C CYS A 482 -4.97 -6.59 -4.78
N GLY A 483 -5.32 -7.87 -4.70
CA GLY A 483 -6.38 -8.49 -5.50
C GLY A 483 -5.94 -9.75 -6.23
N GLY A 484 -6.89 -10.38 -6.92
CA GLY A 484 -6.69 -11.65 -7.62
C GLY A 484 -6.61 -12.85 -6.68
N GLY A 485 -6.36 -14.02 -7.24
CA GLY A 485 -6.47 -15.30 -6.53
C GLY A 485 -7.91 -15.84 -6.51
N PRO A 486 -8.16 -17.00 -5.85
CA PRO A 486 -9.49 -17.51 -5.61
C PRO A 486 -10.18 -16.71 -4.48
N ALA A 487 -10.56 -15.46 -4.77
CA ALA A 487 -11.03 -14.50 -3.79
C ALA A 487 -12.26 -13.75 -4.26
N LEU A 488 -12.98 -13.17 -3.30
CA LEU A 488 -14.00 -12.16 -3.52
C LEU A 488 -13.35 -10.78 -3.35
N ASP A 489 -12.69 -10.32 -4.40
CA ASP A 489 -11.86 -9.12 -4.39
C ASP A 489 -12.54 -7.88 -5.03
N ASP A 490 -13.88 -7.91 -5.14
CA ASP A 490 -14.68 -6.76 -5.54
C ASP A 490 -15.46 -6.24 -4.31
N PHE A 491 -14.93 -5.20 -3.68
CA PHE A 491 -15.52 -4.48 -2.55
C PHE A 491 -15.08 -3.01 -2.57
N ASP A 492 -15.82 -2.15 -1.87
CA ASP A 492 -15.61 -0.69 -1.88
C ASP A 492 -15.19 -0.16 -0.50
N PRO A 493 -13.89 -0.14 -0.19
CA PRO A 493 -13.41 0.40 1.07
C PRO A 493 -13.53 1.92 1.17
N LEU A 494 -13.61 2.65 0.03
CA LEU A 494 -13.78 4.10 0.04
C LEU A 494 -15.19 4.47 0.52
N ALA A 495 -16.23 3.83 0.00
CA ALA A 495 -17.59 4.06 0.47
C ALA A 495 -17.76 3.69 1.95
N ALA A 496 -17.08 2.64 2.41
CA ALA A 496 -17.12 2.21 3.80
C ALA A 496 -16.48 3.23 4.75
N ILE A 497 -15.29 3.75 4.42
CA ILE A 497 -14.61 4.76 5.25
C ILE A 497 -15.35 6.11 5.21
N GLU A 498 -15.91 6.50 4.06
CA GLU A 498 -16.75 7.69 3.90
C GLU A 498 -17.95 7.63 4.85
N ALA A 499 -18.71 6.52 4.82
CA ALA A 499 -19.86 6.32 5.69
C ALA A 499 -19.48 6.35 7.18
N TRP A 500 -18.28 5.89 7.51
CA TRP A 500 -17.80 5.90 8.89
C TRP A 500 -17.39 7.30 9.35
N VAL A 501 -16.63 8.03 8.54
CA VAL A 501 -16.19 9.39 8.86
C VAL A 501 -17.37 10.36 8.94
N GLU A 502 -18.26 10.33 7.95
CA GLU A 502 -19.29 11.37 7.78
C GLU A 502 -20.60 11.07 8.50
N ALA A 503 -20.97 9.80 8.60
CA ALA A 503 -22.22 9.38 9.23
C ALA A 503 -22.06 8.54 10.50
N GLY A 504 -20.81 8.33 10.97
CA GLY A 504 -20.53 7.52 12.15
C GLY A 504 -20.83 6.02 12.00
N ARG A 505 -21.11 5.54 10.80
CA ARG A 505 -21.47 4.15 10.52
C ARG A 505 -20.22 3.29 10.33
N ALA A 506 -19.70 2.75 11.43
CA ALA A 506 -18.57 1.82 11.38
C ALA A 506 -18.92 0.55 10.57
N PRO A 507 -18.06 0.11 9.63
CA PRO A 507 -18.32 -1.12 8.89
C PRO A 507 -18.05 -2.34 9.77
N GLU A 508 -19.09 -3.14 10.05
CA GLU A 508 -18.97 -4.42 10.74
C GLU A 508 -18.58 -5.55 9.75
N ALA A 509 -18.96 -5.40 8.51
CA ALA A 509 -18.54 -6.23 7.40
C ALA A 509 -18.52 -5.43 6.10
N LEU A 510 -17.69 -5.83 5.13
CA LEU A 510 -17.74 -5.33 3.76
C LEU A 510 -18.41 -6.37 2.87
N PRO A 511 -19.47 -6.03 2.14
CA PRO A 511 -20.00 -6.93 1.11
C PRO A 511 -18.96 -7.12 0.01
N ALA A 512 -18.60 -8.37 -0.27
CA ALA A 512 -17.61 -8.72 -1.27
C ALA A 512 -18.17 -9.68 -2.33
N ARG A 513 -17.71 -9.49 -3.55
CA ARG A 513 -17.91 -10.34 -4.73
C ARG A 513 -16.57 -10.55 -5.41
N GLY A 514 -16.52 -11.33 -6.49
CA GLY A 514 -15.27 -11.47 -7.26
C GLY A 514 -15.43 -12.35 -8.48
N GLY A 515 -14.58 -12.08 -9.48
CA GLY A 515 -14.61 -12.82 -10.74
C GLY A 515 -14.19 -14.29 -10.60
N ALA A 516 -13.48 -14.65 -9.52
CA ALA A 516 -13.09 -16.04 -9.25
C ALA A 516 -14.29 -16.94 -8.90
N PHE A 517 -15.36 -16.36 -8.35
CA PHE A 517 -16.58 -17.03 -7.96
C PHE A 517 -17.81 -16.27 -8.48
N PRO A 518 -18.13 -16.37 -9.77
CA PRO A 518 -19.23 -15.60 -10.37
C PRO A 518 -20.57 -15.87 -9.68
N GLY A 519 -21.30 -14.80 -9.34
CA GLY A 519 -22.59 -14.86 -8.64
C GLY A 519 -22.50 -14.99 -7.13
N ARG A 520 -21.34 -15.29 -6.57
CA ARG A 520 -21.15 -15.43 -5.12
C ARG A 520 -20.96 -14.06 -4.44
N SER A 521 -21.54 -13.94 -3.25
CA SER A 521 -21.27 -12.84 -2.33
C SER A 521 -21.03 -13.34 -0.91
N ARG A 522 -20.12 -12.67 -0.17
CA ARG A 522 -19.77 -12.98 1.24
C ARG A 522 -19.55 -11.70 2.02
N PRO A 523 -19.74 -11.71 3.35
CA PRO A 523 -19.27 -10.64 4.19
C PRO A 523 -17.78 -10.81 4.45
N LEU A 524 -16.96 -9.82 4.15
CA LEU A 524 -15.65 -9.72 4.78
C LEU A 524 -15.86 -9.17 6.18
N CYS A 525 -15.70 -10.00 7.19
CA CYS A 525 -15.97 -9.65 8.57
C CYS A 525 -14.84 -8.78 9.17
N ALA A 526 -15.20 -7.84 10.05
CA ALA A 526 -14.19 -7.08 10.78
C ALA A 526 -13.42 -8.03 11.74
N TYR A 527 -12.10 -8.12 11.53
CA TYR A 527 -11.22 -8.96 12.34
C TYR A 527 -11.32 -8.60 13.85
N PRO A 528 -11.40 -9.58 14.78
CA PRO A 528 -11.09 -11.00 14.59
C PRO A 528 -12.26 -11.87 14.14
N LEU A 529 -13.43 -11.31 13.80
CA LEU A 529 -14.56 -12.10 13.34
C LEU A 529 -14.26 -12.75 11.98
N GLU A 530 -14.85 -13.94 11.77
CA GLU A 530 -14.75 -14.73 10.56
C GLU A 530 -16.15 -15.01 10.01
N ALA A 531 -16.30 -15.10 8.68
CA ALA A 531 -17.57 -15.44 8.07
C ALA A 531 -17.87 -16.92 8.24
N HIS A 532 -19.11 -17.24 8.66
CA HIS A 532 -19.58 -18.61 8.83
C HIS A 532 -20.93 -18.80 8.15
N TYR A 533 -21.09 -19.93 7.47
CA TYR A 533 -22.38 -20.34 6.93
C TYR A 533 -23.37 -20.67 8.06
N LYS A 534 -24.60 -20.16 7.96
CA LYS A 534 -25.66 -20.35 8.95
C LYS A 534 -26.27 -21.77 8.97
N GLY A 535 -25.85 -22.64 8.02
CA GLY A 535 -26.39 -23.97 7.84
C GLY A 535 -27.72 -24.02 7.08
N GLN A 536 -28.19 -22.87 6.55
CA GLN A 536 -29.42 -22.74 5.77
C GLN A 536 -29.34 -21.53 4.83
N GLY A 537 -30.18 -21.52 3.79
CA GLY A 537 -30.22 -20.47 2.79
C GLY A 537 -29.35 -20.76 1.57
N ASP A 538 -29.33 -19.81 0.63
CA ASP A 538 -28.53 -19.91 -0.61
C ASP A 538 -27.05 -19.76 -0.27
N THR A 539 -26.25 -20.77 -0.56
CA THR A 539 -24.81 -20.78 -0.34
C THR A 539 -24.05 -19.79 -1.21
N GLN A 540 -24.67 -19.13 -2.19
CA GLN A 540 -24.08 -18.07 -2.99
C GLN A 540 -24.41 -16.67 -2.45
N ASP A 541 -25.38 -16.53 -1.54
CA ASP A 541 -25.86 -15.24 -1.06
C ASP A 541 -25.30 -14.88 0.31
N ILE A 542 -24.81 -13.64 0.44
CA ILE A 542 -24.24 -13.06 1.67
C ILE A 542 -25.18 -13.17 2.88
N SER A 543 -26.50 -13.14 2.68
CA SER A 543 -27.51 -13.24 3.75
C SER A 543 -27.50 -14.59 4.48
N SER A 544 -26.92 -15.63 3.86
CA SER A 544 -26.77 -16.97 4.44
C SER A 544 -25.54 -17.11 5.35
N PHE A 545 -24.78 -16.04 5.54
CA PHE A 545 -23.57 -16.00 6.35
C PHE A 545 -23.71 -15.03 7.52
N GLU A 546 -22.91 -15.24 8.54
CA GLU A 546 -22.78 -14.33 9.68
C GLU A 546 -21.33 -14.24 10.14
N CYS A 547 -20.98 -13.11 10.75
CA CYS A 547 -19.67 -12.91 11.34
C CYS A 547 -19.65 -13.46 12.76
N ARG A 548 -18.77 -14.43 13.03
CA ARG A 548 -18.60 -15.08 14.35
C ARG A 548 -17.19 -14.88 14.89
N PRO A 549 -16.99 -14.87 16.21
CA PRO A 549 -15.66 -14.97 16.79
C PRO A 549 -14.96 -16.26 16.33
N PRO A 550 -13.60 -16.26 16.27
CA PRO A 550 -12.82 -17.47 16.02
C PRO A 550 -13.23 -18.60 16.97
N SER A 551 -13.29 -19.82 16.45
CA SER A 551 -13.48 -21.01 17.30
C SER A 551 -12.29 -21.15 18.26
N PRO A 552 -12.52 -21.53 19.55
CA PRO A 552 -11.49 -21.68 20.55
C PRO A 552 -10.37 -22.66 20.17
#